data_5dac1235246a0ff8ac390da48dc5697f
#
_entry.id   5dac1235246a0ff8ac390da48dc5697f
#
_cell.length_a   1.000
_cell.length_b   1.000
_cell.length_c   1.000
_cell.angle_alpha   90.00
_cell.angle_beta   90.00
_cell.angle_gamma   90.00
#
_symmetry.space_group_name_H-M   'P 1'
#
loop_
_entity.id
_entity.type
_entity.pdbx_description
1 polymer ?
#
loop_
_entity_poly.entity_id
_entity_poly.type
_entity_poly.pdbx_seq_one_letter_code
_entity_poly.pdbx_strand_id
1 'polypeptide(L)'
;KCVAHEMDVVAWNDKELIMVEAKFHNEFGLKSDVKVALYVKARFDDLKESTFNYGGKDRKLTDGWLVTNTKFTEQAIAYGACRKLTMIGWNYPLKGNLLHLIEDSGLHPFTCLATLTSNQKRKLLDIGIILCRDISKNPKILTDIGLKEDEAKIVMEEIGNVCSS
;
A
#
# COMPACT_ATOMS: atom_id res chain seq x y z
N LYS A 1 -25.72 -8.04 1.08
CA LYS A 1 -24.81 -8.04 2.24
C LYS A 1 -25.33 -8.97 3.31
N CYS A 2 -24.64 -10.09 3.50
CA CYS A 2 -25.05 -11.12 4.47
C CYS A 2 -24.52 -10.78 5.88
N VAL A 3 -23.28 -10.27 5.97
CA VAL A 3 -22.60 -9.96 7.23
C VAL A 3 -21.89 -8.61 7.15
N ALA A 4 -21.48 -8.06 8.30
CA ALA A 4 -20.59 -6.90 8.34
C ALA A 4 -19.17 -7.34 7.92
N HIS A 5 -18.52 -6.53 7.09
CA HIS A 5 -17.14 -6.73 6.67
C HIS A 5 -16.29 -5.53 7.09
N GLU A 6 -15.12 -5.79 7.64
CA GLU A 6 -14.05 -4.81 7.79
C GLU A 6 -13.29 -4.74 6.46
N MET A 7 -12.94 -3.54 6.03
CA MET A 7 -12.15 -3.29 4.82
C MET A 7 -10.94 -2.44 5.20
N ASP A 8 -9.76 -2.84 4.74
CA ASP A 8 -8.53 -2.11 5.08
C ASP A 8 -8.50 -0.73 4.43
N VAL A 9 -8.89 -0.62 3.15
CA VAL A 9 -8.98 0.65 2.44
C VAL A 9 -10.21 0.68 1.54
N VAL A 10 -10.85 1.84 1.48
CA VAL A 10 -11.90 2.17 0.51
C VAL A 10 -11.43 3.36 -0.30
N ALA A 11 -11.38 3.23 -1.62
CA ALA A 11 -11.02 4.27 -2.55
C ALA A 11 -12.16 4.58 -3.51
N TRP A 12 -12.36 5.86 -3.83
CA TRP A 12 -13.40 6.27 -4.77
C TRP A 12 -13.00 7.48 -5.61
N ASN A 13 -13.61 7.56 -6.78
CA ASN A 13 -13.62 8.74 -7.64
C ASN A 13 -15.05 8.95 -8.19
N ASP A 14 -15.24 9.76 -9.21
CA ASP A 14 -16.57 10.01 -9.76
C ASP A 14 -17.23 8.79 -10.40
N LYS A 15 -16.47 7.78 -10.81
CA LYS A 15 -16.95 6.60 -11.55
C LYS A 15 -16.87 5.31 -10.75
N GLU A 16 -15.93 5.21 -9.82
CA GLU A 16 -15.55 3.95 -9.18
C GLU A 16 -15.62 4.06 -7.66
N LEU A 17 -15.99 2.95 -7.04
CA LEU A 17 -15.81 2.67 -5.62
C LEU A 17 -15.12 1.31 -5.50
N ILE A 18 -13.94 1.30 -4.92
CA ILE A 18 -13.07 0.13 -4.86
C ILE A 18 -12.85 -0.24 -3.39
N MET A 19 -13.01 -1.52 -3.05
CA MET A 19 -12.52 -2.06 -1.78
C MET A 19 -11.13 -2.67 -1.98
N VAL A 20 -10.25 -2.42 -1.02
CA VAL A 20 -8.88 -2.96 -1.03
C VAL A 20 -8.66 -3.77 0.24
N GLU A 21 -8.18 -4.99 0.09
CA GLU A 21 -7.62 -5.80 1.16
C GLU A 21 -6.10 -5.78 1.04
N ALA A 22 -5.42 -5.36 2.10
CA ALA A 22 -3.97 -5.22 2.15
C ALA A 22 -3.35 -6.37 2.96
N LYS A 23 -2.75 -7.35 2.29
CA LYS A 23 -2.09 -8.48 2.96
C LYS A 23 -0.61 -8.21 3.14
N PHE A 24 -0.21 -7.84 4.35
CA PHE A 24 1.19 -7.62 4.71
C PHE A 24 1.84 -8.88 5.28
N HIS A 25 3.06 -9.18 4.85
CA HIS A 25 3.90 -10.25 5.36
C HIS A 25 5.22 -9.67 5.89
N ASN A 26 5.58 -10.02 7.12
CA ASN A 26 6.83 -9.60 7.77
C ASN A 26 8.04 -10.45 7.36
N GLU A 27 7.80 -11.66 6.85
CA GLU A 27 8.86 -12.62 6.55
C GLU A 27 9.14 -12.67 5.04
N PHE A 28 10.42 -12.69 4.71
CA PHE A 28 10.89 -12.85 3.34
C PHE A 28 10.46 -14.20 2.75
N GLY A 29 10.00 -14.18 1.50
CA GLY A 29 9.67 -15.41 0.78
C GLY A 29 8.26 -15.95 0.98
N LEU A 30 7.50 -15.42 1.94
CA LEU A 30 6.08 -15.77 2.06
C LEU A 30 5.32 -15.30 0.82
N LYS A 31 4.30 -16.08 0.45
CA LYS A 31 3.42 -15.77 -0.68
C LYS A 31 1.96 -15.72 -0.20
N SER A 32 1.21 -14.78 -0.72
CA SER A 32 -0.24 -14.76 -0.54
C SER A 32 -0.87 -15.87 -1.41
N ASP A 33 -1.58 -16.78 -0.76
CA ASP A 33 -2.13 -17.97 -1.39
C ASP A 33 -3.56 -17.76 -1.93
N VAL A 34 -4.10 -18.79 -2.56
CA VAL A 34 -5.45 -18.77 -3.14
C VAL A 34 -6.55 -18.57 -2.10
N LYS A 35 -6.34 -18.96 -0.84
CA LYS A 35 -7.35 -18.78 0.23
C LYS A 35 -7.62 -17.30 0.48
N VAL A 36 -6.57 -16.47 0.44
CA VAL A 36 -6.72 -15.01 0.57
C VAL A 36 -7.52 -14.45 -0.60
N ALA A 37 -7.21 -14.86 -1.83
CA ALA A 37 -7.93 -14.40 -3.02
C ALA A 37 -9.42 -14.85 -3.01
N LEU A 38 -9.69 -16.08 -2.58
CA LEU A 38 -11.06 -16.59 -2.38
C LEU A 38 -11.83 -15.75 -1.35
N TYR A 39 -11.20 -15.45 -0.22
CA TYR A 39 -11.79 -14.65 0.84
C TYR A 39 -12.14 -13.23 0.36
N VAL A 40 -11.21 -12.55 -0.29
CA VAL A 40 -11.43 -11.19 -0.82
C VAL A 40 -12.57 -11.20 -1.84
N LYS A 41 -12.58 -12.18 -2.73
CA LYS A 41 -13.65 -12.31 -3.74
C LYS A 41 -15.01 -12.55 -3.11
N ALA A 42 -15.11 -13.41 -2.10
CA ALA A 42 -16.36 -13.66 -1.39
C ALA A 42 -16.89 -12.39 -0.70
N ARG A 43 -16.00 -11.60 -0.06
CA ARG A 43 -16.36 -10.30 0.54
C ARG A 43 -16.88 -9.32 -0.51
N PHE A 44 -16.17 -9.20 -1.63
CA PHE A 44 -16.62 -8.33 -2.72
C PHE A 44 -18.00 -8.76 -3.24
N ASP A 45 -18.23 -10.06 -3.48
CA ASP A 45 -19.49 -10.56 -3.99
C ASP A 45 -20.66 -10.35 -3.00
N ASP A 46 -20.40 -10.39 -1.68
CA ASP A 46 -21.42 -10.07 -0.67
C ASP A 46 -21.75 -8.56 -0.60
N LEU A 47 -20.78 -7.69 -0.94
CA LEU A 47 -20.93 -6.24 -0.81
C LEU A 47 -21.36 -5.53 -2.10
N LYS A 48 -21.06 -6.08 -3.29
CA LYS A 48 -21.22 -5.40 -4.59
C LYS A 48 -22.65 -4.94 -4.89
N GLU A 49 -23.66 -5.62 -4.34
CA GLU A 49 -25.07 -5.26 -4.52
C GLU A 49 -25.53 -4.19 -3.51
N SER A 50 -24.75 -3.92 -2.49
CA SER A 50 -25.05 -2.88 -1.49
C SER A 50 -24.70 -1.50 -2.00
N THR A 51 -25.42 -0.49 -1.50
CA THR A 51 -25.11 0.93 -1.77
C THR A 51 -24.42 1.53 -0.57
N PHE A 52 -23.40 2.33 -0.83
CA PHE A 52 -22.58 2.98 0.18
C PHE A 52 -22.49 4.48 -0.11
N ASN A 53 -22.56 5.32 0.93
CA ASN A 53 -22.36 6.75 0.78
C ASN A 53 -20.88 7.11 1.01
N TYR A 54 -20.20 7.54 -0.05
CA TYR A 54 -18.84 8.04 -0.01
C TYR A 54 -18.74 9.35 -0.78
N GLY A 55 -18.13 10.37 -0.15
CA GLY A 55 -18.01 11.69 -0.75
C GLY A 55 -19.37 12.37 -1.01
N GLY A 56 -20.39 12.07 -0.20
CA GLY A 56 -21.73 12.63 -0.33
C GLY A 56 -22.57 12.07 -1.48
N LYS A 57 -22.11 10.96 -2.11
CA LYS A 57 -22.84 10.28 -3.21
C LYS A 57 -23.03 8.81 -2.88
N ASP A 58 -24.16 8.27 -3.28
CA ASP A 58 -24.47 6.85 -3.19
C ASP A 58 -23.76 6.11 -4.32
N ARG A 59 -23.01 5.06 -3.96
CA ARG A 59 -22.14 4.29 -4.86
C ARG A 59 -22.31 2.80 -4.63
N LYS A 60 -22.10 2.01 -5.68
CA LYS A 60 -21.91 0.56 -5.60
C LYS A 60 -20.44 0.21 -5.80
N LEU A 61 -19.99 -0.87 -5.18
CA LEU A 61 -18.63 -1.37 -5.41
C LEU A 61 -18.48 -1.79 -6.88
N THR A 62 -17.45 -1.23 -7.52
CA THR A 62 -17.10 -1.52 -8.92
C THR A 62 -16.01 -2.57 -9.00
N ASP A 63 -15.08 -2.61 -8.04
CA ASP A 63 -13.97 -3.56 -8.04
C ASP A 63 -13.52 -3.91 -6.60
N GLY A 64 -12.89 -5.08 -6.48
CA GLY A 64 -12.22 -5.55 -5.26
C GLY A 64 -10.76 -5.83 -5.55
N TRP A 65 -9.87 -5.25 -4.75
CA TRP A 65 -8.43 -5.36 -4.91
C TRP A 65 -7.81 -6.18 -3.78
N LEU A 66 -6.87 -7.04 -4.13
CA LEU A 66 -5.96 -7.68 -3.18
C LEU A 66 -4.56 -7.15 -3.41
N VAL A 67 -4.01 -6.44 -2.43
CA VAL A 67 -2.67 -5.85 -2.48
C VAL A 67 -1.76 -6.55 -1.48
N THR A 68 -0.53 -6.88 -1.86
CA THR A 68 0.46 -7.49 -0.96
C THR A 68 1.87 -6.95 -1.21
N ASN A 69 2.64 -6.83 -0.12
CA ASN A 69 4.07 -6.49 -0.19
C ASN A 69 4.96 -7.68 -0.60
N THR A 70 4.36 -8.82 -0.97
CA THR A 70 5.08 -10.04 -1.38
C THR A 70 4.60 -10.53 -2.74
N LYS A 71 4.81 -11.81 -3.02
CA LYS A 71 4.37 -12.48 -4.25
C LYS A 71 3.07 -13.25 -4.01
N PHE A 72 2.35 -13.53 -5.07
CA PHE A 72 1.23 -14.48 -5.06
C PHE A 72 1.70 -15.88 -5.45
N THR A 73 0.96 -16.89 -5.02
CA THR A 73 1.09 -18.24 -5.58
C THR A 73 0.48 -18.30 -6.98
N GLU A 74 0.92 -19.24 -7.81
CA GLU A 74 0.35 -19.43 -9.16
C GLU A 74 -1.15 -19.71 -9.13
N GLN A 75 -1.61 -20.47 -8.13
CA GLN A 75 -3.04 -20.74 -7.93
C GLN A 75 -3.82 -19.46 -7.58
N ALA A 76 -3.25 -18.57 -6.77
CA ALA A 76 -3.87 -17.28 -6.46
C ALA A 76 -4.00 -16.42 -7.73
N ILE A 77 -2.95 -16.36 -8.54
CA ILE A 77 -2.93 -15.62 -9.82
C ILE A 77 -3.99 -16.18 -10.78
N ALA A 78 -4.00 -17.51 -10.96
CA ALA A 78 -4.97 -18.17 -11.84
C ALA A 78 -6.41 -17.91 -11.39
N TYR A 79 -6.69 -17.99 -10.08
CA TYR A 79 -8.01 -17.70 -9.53
C TYR A 79 -8.39 -16.23 -9.74
N GLY A 80 -7.48 -15.28 -9.42
CA GLY A 80 -7.72 -13.86 -9.59
C GLY A 80 -8.06 -13.51 -11.04
N ALA A 81 -7.29 -14.03 -11.99
CA ALA A 81 -7.53 -13.84 -13.42
C ALA A 81 -8.92 -14.40 -13.83
N CYS A 82 -9.25 -15.63 -13.41
CA CYS A 82 -10.53 -16.28 -13.70
C CYS A 82 -11.72 -15.50 -13.13
N ARG A 83 -11.60 -14.96 -11.91
CA ARG A 83 -12.68 -14.29 -11.18
C ARG A 83 -12.67 -12.77 -11.34
N LYS A 84 -11.79 -12.22 -12.17
CA LYS A 84 -11.61 -10.78 -12.41
C LYS A 84 -11.40 -10.01 -11.11
N LEU A 85 -10.55 -10.55 -10.22
CA LEU A 85 -10.10 -9.88 -9.01
C LEU A 85 -8.82 -9.13 -9.33
N THR A 86 -8.76 -7.84 -9.08
CA THR A 86 -7.54 -7.05 -9.25
C THR A 86 -6.53 -7.43 -8.17
N MET A 87 -5.36 -7.89 -8.58
CA MET A 87 -4.31 -8.36 -7.68
C MET A 87 -3.02 -7.61 -7.94
N ILE A 88 -2.48 -6.99 -6.89
CA ILE A 88 -1.26 -6.17 -6.94
C ILE A 88 -0.29 -6.71 -5.89
N GLY A 89 0.78 -7.33 -6.35
CA GLY A 89 1.89 -7.79 -5.52
C GLY A 89 3.16 -7.03 -5.83
N TRP A 90 4.26 -7.34 -5.12
CA TRP A 90 5.52 -6.64 -5.30
C TRP A 90 6.01 -6.67 -6.75
N ASN A 91 5.88 -7.81 -7.44
CA ASN A 91 6.27 -8.00 -8.84
C ASN A 91 5.10 -8.47 -9.72
N TYR A 92 3.86 -8.27 -9.32
CA TYR A 92 2.69 -8.70 -10.06
C TYR A 92 1.58 -7.63 -10.05
N PRO A 93 0.96 -7.33 -11.20
CA PRO A 93 1.27 -7.83 -12.54
C PRO A 93 2.64 -7.36 -13.05
N LEU A 94 3.06 -7.80 -14.24
CA LEU A 94 4.37 -7.41 -14.81
C LEU A 94 4.52 -5.89 -14.98
N LYS A 95 3.42 -5.18 -15.27
CA LYS A 95 3.34 -3.72 -15.30
C LYS A 95 2.26 -3.24 -14.34
N GLY A 96 2.52 -2.17 -13.61
CA GLY A 96 1.59 -1.63 -12.62
C GLY A 96 1.53 -2.50 -11.34
N ASN A 97 2.62 -3.20 -11.01
CA ASN A 97 2.79 -3.87 -9.72
C ASN A 97 3.05 -2.85 -8.60
N LEU A 98 3.10 -3.32 -7.35
CA LEU A 98 3.24 -2.44 -6.20
C LEU A 98 4.53 -1.59 -6.26
N LEU A 99 5.64 -2.17 -6.72
CA LEU A 99 6.90 -1.43 -6.88
C LEU A 99 6.74 -0.28 -7.88
N HIS A 100 6.22 -0.56 -9.08
CA HIS A 100 5.98 0.48 -10.09
C HIS A 100 5.01 1.58 -9.59
N LEU A 101 3.95 1.20 -8.86
CA LEU A 101 3.01 2.18 -8.31
C LEU A 101 3.66 3.09 -7.27
N ILE A 102 4.58 2.57 -6.45
CA ILE A 102 5.35 3.35 -5.48
C ILE A 102 6.29 4.30 -6.21
N GLU A 103 7.07 3.80 -7.18
CA GLU A 103 8.05 4.57 -7.95
C GLU A 103 7.36 5.68 -8.76
N ASP A 104 6.39 5.32 -9.61
CA ASP A 104 5.67 6.25 -10.47
C ASP A 104 4.93 7.36 -9.70
N SER A 105 4.51 7.08 -8.47
CA SER A 105 3.79 8.03 -7.61
C SER A 105 4.69 8.76 -6.62
N GLY A 106 5.98 8.45 -6.54
CA GLY A 106 6.91 8.99 -5.53
C GLY A 106 6.47 8.69 -4.09
N LEU A 107 5.86 7.51 -3.87
CA LEU A 107 5.31 7.08 -2.59
C LEU A 107 6.27 6.19 -1.79
N HIS A 108 7.57 6.41 -1.94
CA HIS A 108 8.59 5.67 -1.18
C HIS A 108 8.41 5.89 0.31
N PRO A 109 8.17 4.84 1.11
CA PRO A 109 8.08 4.96 2.56
C PRO A 109 9.48 5.19 3.14
N PHE A 110 9.61 6.08 4.14
CA PHE A 110 10.92 6.33 4.76
C PHE A 110 11.52 5.08 5.43
N THR A 111 10.73 4.03 5.65
CA THR A 111 11.21 2.78 6.22
C THR A 111 12.23 2.05 5.33
N CYS A 112 12.25 2.35 4.02
CA CYS A 112 13.26 1.81 3.08
C CYS A 112 14.64 2.45 3.25
N LEU A 113 14.76 3.61 3.92
CA LEU A 113 16.03 4.27 4.15
C LEU A 113 16.92 3.46 5.10
N ALA A 114 18.14 3.17 4.67
CA ALA A 114 19.11 2.40 5.44
C ALA A 114 19.85 3.29 6.47
N THR A 115 19.97 4.59 6.20
CA THR A 115 20.64 5.55 7.05
C THR A 115 19.91 5.86 8.36
N LEU A 116 18.60 5.57 8.43
CA LEU A 116 17.81 5.78 9.64
C LEU A 116 17.81 4.56 10.56
N THR A 117 18.10 4.77 11.82
CA THR A 117 17.97 3.73 12.87
C THR A 117 16.50 3.42 13.16
N SER A 118 16.23 2.24 13.76
CA SER A 118 14.87 1.84 14.16
C SER A 118 14.21 2.85 15.12
N ASN A 119 14.99 3.46 16.01
CA ASN A 119 14.48 4.49 16.93
C ASN A 119 14.08 5.78 16.20
N GLN A 120 14.89 6.23 15.23
CA GLN A 120 14.58 7.40 14.40
C GLN A 120 13.36 7.15 13.52
N LYS A 121 13.26 5.95 12.93
CA LYS A 121 12.06 5.53 12.18
C LYS A 121 10.81 5.56 13.04
N ARG A 122 10.90 5.09 14.29
CA ARG A 122 9.77 5.13 15.23
C ARG A 122 9.33 6.56 15.53
N LYS A 123 10.28 7.46 15.81
CA LYS A 123 9.96 8.88 16.05
C LYS A 123 9.25 9.54 14.87
N LEU A 124 9.65 9.21 13.62
CA LEU A 124 8.96 9.71 12.42
C LEU A 124 7.53 9.20 12.34
N LEU A 125 7.28 7.93 12.66
CA LEU A 125 5.92 7.37 12.72
C LEU A 125 5.08 8.05 13.81
N ASP A 126 5.66 8.29 14.99
CA ASP A 126 4.95 8.91 16.12
C ASP A 126 4.45 10.33 15.79
N ILE A 127 5.14 11.04 14.88
CA ILE A 127 4.72 12.36 14.38
C ILE A 127 3.95 12.31 13.05
N GLY A 128 3.55 11.09 12.60
CA GLY A 128 2.72 10.89 11.42
C GLY A 128 3.43 11.02 10.07
N ILE A 129 4.76 11.05 10.04
CA ILE A 129 5.53 11.01 8.80
C ILE A 129 5.61 9.57 8.32
N ILE A 130 5.31 9.33 7.04
CA ILE A 130 5.30 8.00 6.43
C ILE A 130 6.18 7.96 5.16
N LEU A 131 6.20 9.03 4.37
CA LEU A 131 6.82 9.04 3.06
C LEU A 131 8.12 9.86 3.04
N CYS A 132 9.09 9.41 2.23
CA CYS A 132 10.33 10.14 1.98
C CYS A 132 10.07 11.57 1.49
N ARG A 133 9.08 11.76 0.61
CA ARG A 133 8.71 13.09 0.10
C ARG A 133 8.24 14.06 1.19
N ASP A 134 7.70 13.57 2.30
CA ASP A 134 7.25 14.45 3.40
C ASP A 134 8.46 14.97 4.17
N ILE A 135 9.51 14.14 4.31
CA ILE A 135 10.82 14.57 4.84
C ILE A 135 11.47 15.58 3.90
N SER A 136 11.44 15.33 2.57
CA SER A 136 12.02 16.26 1.58
C SER A 136 11.37 17.63 1.59
N LYS A 137 10.06 17.72 1.84
CA LYS A 137 9.34 18.99 1.95
C LYS A 137 9.69 19.77 3.21
N ASN A 138 10.07 19.10 4.28
CA ASN A 138 10.46 19.69 5.55
C ASN A 138 11.66 18.95 6.17
N PRO A 139 12.90 19.17 5.67
CA PRO A 139 14.10 18.48 6.17
C PRO A 139 14.39 18.73 7.64
N LYS A 140 13.88 19.82 8.22
CA LYS A 140 14.05 20.14 9.65
C LYS A 140 13.51 19.04 10.58
N ILE A 141 12.54 18.25 10.11
CA ILE A 141 12.01 17.11 10.85
C ILE A 141 13.13 16.15 11.31
N LEU A 142 14.19 15.99 10.51
CA LEU A 142 15.31 15.11 10.85
C LEU A 142 16.06 15.60 12.09
N THR A 143 16.31 16.91 12.19
CA THR A 143 16.93 17.49 13.38
C THR A 143 15.99 17.49 14.59
N ASP A 144 14.69 17.70 14.38
CA ASP A 144 13.67 17.68 15.43
C ASP A 144 13.54 16.29 16.09
N ILE A 145 13.76 15.20 15.34
CA ILE A 145 13.81 13.85 15.89
C ILE A 145 15.18 13.45 16.47
N GLY A 146 16.14 14.37 16.43
CA GLY A 146 17.45 14.25 17.12
C GLY A 146 18.62 13.82 16.24
N LEU A 147 18.54 13.97 14.90
CA LEU A 147 19.71 13.81 14.04
C LEU A 147 20.59 15.09 14.10
N LYS A 148 21.90 14.91 14.00
CA LYS A 148 22.84 16.01 13.75
C LYS A 148 22.71 16.48 12.30
N GLU A 149 23.16 17.70 12.00
CA GLU A 149 23.09 18.26 10.65
C GLU A 149 23.78 17.39 9.59
N ASP A 150 24.94 16.80 9.92
CA ASP A 150 25.68 15.94 9.00
C ASP A 150 24.92 14.63 8.72
N GLU A 151 24.31 14.03 9.75
CA GLU A 151 23.45 12.84 9.61
C GLU A 151 22.21 13.15 8.77
N ALA A 152 21.57 14.31 8.99
CA ALA A 152 20.44 14.75 8.22
C ALA A 152 20.76 14.92 6.73
N LYS A 153 21.96 15.45 6.39
CA LYS A 153 22.42 15.55 5.00
C LYS A 153 22.53 14.19 4.33
N ILE A 154 23.13 13.20 5.01
CA ILE A 154 23.25 11.83 4.49
C ILE A 154 21.88 11.21 4.21
N VAL A 155 20.92 11.40 5.13
CA VAL A 155 19.54 10.93 4.93
C VAL A 155 18.90 11.62 3.72
N MET A 156 19.09 12.91 3.56
CA MET A 156 18.56 13.67 2.41
C MET A 156 19.16 13.21 1.06
N GLU A 157 20.46 12.88 1.04
CA GLU A 157 21.10 12.30 -0.15
C GLU A 157 20.52 10.93 -0.49
N GLU A 158 20.31 10.05 0.52
CA GLU A 158 19.67 8.75 0.30
C GLU A 158 18.25 8.90 -0.25
N ILE A 159 17.45 9.83 0.31
CA ILE A 159 16.12 10.15 -0.20
C ILE A 159 16.18 10.61 -1.66
N GLY A 160 17.12 11.48 -2.01
CA GLY A 160 17.32 11.92 -3.38
C GLY A 160 17.57 10.75 -4.33
N ASN A 161 18.42 9.80 -3.94
CA ASN A 161 18.74 8.62 -4.74
C ASN A 161 17.54 7.67 -4.89
N VAL A 162 16.78 7.45 -3.83
CA VAL A 162 15.61 6.56 -3.82
C VAL A 162 14.44 7.14 -4.62
N CYS A 163 14.23 8.46 -4.57
CA CYS A 163 13.08 9.11 -5.22
C CYS A 163 13.38 9.58 -6.66
N SER A 164 14.62 9.42 -7.15
CA SER A 164 15.04 9.81 -8.51
C SER A 164 15.05 8.63 -9.49
N SER A 165 14.62 7.45 -9.03
CA SER A 165 14.63 6.20 -9.80
C SER A 165 13.39 6.05 -10.65
#